data_f4e26e4cda16312c7a0fc4249da20a08
#
_entry.id   f4e26e4cda16312c7a0fc4249da20a08
#
_cell.length_a   1.000
_cell.length_b   1.000
_cell.length_c   1.000
_cell.angle_alpha   90.00
_cell.angle_beta   90.00
_cell.angle_gamma   90.00
#
_symmetry.space_group_name_H-M   'P 1'
#
loop_
_entity.id
_entity.type
_entity.pdbx_description
1 polymer ?
#
loop_
_entity_poly.entity_id
_entity_poly.type
_entity_poly.pdbx_seq_one_letter_code
_entity_poly.pdbx_strand_id
1 'polypeptide(L)'
;MKAIIVFTAALAAAYATWAAQPLLTPAQLQPMLRNPDLRVIDIRDPQSFEMGHIEGAVNAPYGQWLGPAGNIGIVPELAALTRLVQSAGLTPSTHAVVVSSGVDAGDFGATARVYWTLKSLGLTELSILNGGMMDWDSEGEMTDMGPGTPVAPSQFAPRFNPEWLATRDEVKESLRKNSALLVDARPDVFYLGKFRAPMALVAGTLPGAKQLDFNQWFVPGTARFADVEKTRQVATQFQSTQNPQGKPIITFCNTGYWSATDWFAFSEILGRKDVRMYAGSAVDWTQSKEPPPMDNQPSRAESLAYDARQWWNRKFK
;
A
#
# COMPACT_ATOMS: atom_id res chain seq x y z
N MET A 1 59.30 -29.83 -27.75
CA MET A 1 57.91 -29.34 -27.87
C MET A 1 57.42 -28.92 -26.49
N LYS A 2 57.29 -27.61 -26.23
CA LYS A 2 56.78 -27.06 -24.95
C LYS A 2 55.31 -26.75 -25.13
N ALA A 3 54.43 -27.46 -24.40
CA ALA A 3 53.01 -27.20 -24.39
C ALA A 3 52.72 -25.95 -23.53
N ILE A 4 52.10 -24.95 -24.11
CA ILE A 4 51.59 -23.75 -23.43
C ILE A 4 50.15 -24.09 -23.00
N ILE A 5 49.95 -24.18 -21.69
CA ILE A 5 48.62 -24.31 -21.10
C ILE A 5 48.09 -22.89 -20.88
N VAL A 6 47.07 -22.52 -21.66
CA VAL A 6 46.34 -21.27 -21.48
C VAL A 6 45.24 -21.48 -20.44
N PHE A 7 45.38 -20.88 -19.28
CA PHE A 7 44.32 -20.83 -18.26
C PHE A 7 43.36 -19.68 -18.62
N THR A 8 42.19 -20.00 -19.13
CA THR A 8 41.09 -19.03 -19.20
C THR A 8 40.40 -18.94 -17.82
N ALA A 9 40.71 -17.89 -17.08
CA ALA A 9 39.98 -17.53 -15.88
C ALA A 9 38.62 -16.96 -16.29
N ALA A 10 37.54 -17.72 -16.13
CA ALA A 10 36.18 -17.21 -16.23
C ALA A 10 35.92 -16.36 -14.97
N LEU A 11 35.85 -15.03 -15.14
CA LEU A 11 35.31 -14.12 -14.13
C LEU A 11 33.81 -14.42 -14.00
N ALA A 12 33.41 -15.23 -13.04
CA ALA A 12 32.04 -15.28 -12.58
C ALA A 12 31.77 -13.95 -11.82
N ALA A 13 31.08 -13.00 -12.46
CA ALA A 13 30.55 -11.85 -11.78
C ALA A 13 29.52 -12.37 -10.75
N ALA A 14 29.89 -12.36 -9.48
CA ALA A 14 28.95 -12.59 -8.40
C ALA A 14 27.98 -11.39 -8.37
N TYR A 15 26.82 -11.55 -8.97
CA TYR A 15 25.71 -10.64 -8.72
C TYR A 15 25.32 -10.83 -7.25
N ALA A 16 25.74 -9.88 -6.41
CA ALA A 16 25.19 -9.80 -5.07
C ALA A 16 23.68 -9.54 -5.25
N THR A 17 22.87 -10.54 -4.93
CA THR A 17 21.42 -10.39 -4.85
C THR A 17 21.13 -9.52 -3.63
N TRP A 18 21.16 -8.23 -3.83
CA TRP A 18 20.65 -7.29 -2.84
C TRP A 18 19.14 -7.42 -2.89
N ALA A 19 18.52 -7.77 -1.76
CA ALA A 19 17.07 -7.70 -1.65
C ALA A 19 16.58 -6.32 -2.10
N ALA A 20 15.49 -6.27 -2.85
CA ALA A 20 14.97 -5.01 -3.37
C ALA A 20 14.75 -4.01 -2.23
N GLN A 21 15.21 -2.79 -2.43
CA GLN A 21 14.92 -1.71 -1.49
C GLN A 21 13.42 -1.38 -1.59
N PRO A 22 12.68 -1.30 -0.47
CA PRO A 22 11.25 -1.00 -0.51
C PRO A 22 10.88 0.32 -1.18
N LEU A 23 11.78 1.31 -1.13
CA LEU A 23 11.64 2.62 -1.78
C LEU A 23 12.79 2.84 -2.74
N LEU A 24 12.47 3.34 -3.94
CA LEU A 24 13.43 3.79 -4.94
C LEU A 24 13.17 5.26 -5.29
N THR A 25 14.22 6.03 -5.46
CA THR A 25 14.15 7.35 -6.12
C THR A 25 14.16 7.16 -7.64
N PRO A 26 13.76 8.18 -8.44
CA PRO A 26 13.92 8.14 -9.90
C PRO A 26 15.34 7.80 -10.33
N ALA A 27 16.35 8.48 -9.77
CA ALA A 27 17.77 8.23 -10.05
C ALA A 27 18.23 6.79 -9.74
N GLN A 28 17.59 6.10 -8.79
CA GLN A 28 17.86 4.69 -8.50
C GLN A 28 17.14 3.75 -9.47
N LEU A 29 15.92 4.06 -9.87
CA LEU A 29 15.12 3.23 -10.77
C LEU A 29 15.63 3.30 -12.22
N GLN A 30 15.98 4.48 -12.69
CA GLN A 30 16.35 4.73 -14.09
C GLN A 30 17.40 3.74 -14.65
N PRO A 31 18.56 3.50 -14.00
CA PRO A 31 19.54 2.53 -14.51
C PRO A 31 19.04 1.08 -14.46
N MET A 32 17.99 0.78 -13.68
CA MET A 32 17.43 -0.56 -13.54
C MET A 32 16.46 -0.91 -14.66
N LEU A 33 15.95 0.05 -15.45
CA LEU A 33 14.94 -0.19 -16.49
C LEU A 33 15.41 -1.17 -17.59
N ARG A 34 16.72 -1.33 -17.76
CA ARG A 34 17.32 -2.30 -18.71
C ARG A 34 17.34 -3.73 -18.18
N ASN A 35 16.97 -3.96 -16.92
CA ASN A 35 16.93 -5.30 -16.33
C ASN A 35 15.67 -6.04 -16.82
N PRO A 36 15.77 -7.17 -17.54
CA PRO A 36 14.61 -7.93 -18.03
C PRO A 36 13.74 -8.52 -16.89
N ASP A 37 14.31 -8.69 -15.71
CA ASP A 37 13.58 -9.18 -14.51
C ASP A 37 12.86 -8.05 -13.75
N LEU A 38 13.04 -6.77 -14.16
CA LEU A 38 12.31 -5.66 -13.58
C LEU A 38 10.99 -5.43 -14.31
N ARG A 39 9.95 -5.09 -13.56
CA ARG A 39 8.64 -4.70 -14.07
C ARG A 39 8.11 -3.48 -13.35
N VAL A 40 7.96 -2.38 -14.05
CA VAL A 40 7.27 -1.19 -13.55
C VAL A 40 5.76 -1.40 -13.70
N ILE A 41 5.03 -1.27 -12.60
CA ILE A 41 3.56 -1.39 -12.54
C ILE A 41 2.98 -0.01 -12.28
N ASP A 42 2.48 0.63 -13.32
CA ASP A 42 1.84 1.94 -13.23
C ASP A 42 0.35 1.76 -12.90
N ILE A 43 -0.04 2.25 -11.73
CA ILE A 43 -1.40 2.09 -11.22
C ILE A 43 -2.32 3.29 -11.52
N ARG A 44 -1.86 4.27 -12.29
CA ARG A 44 -2.68 5.39 -12.74
C ARG A 44 -3.77 4.93 -13.72
N ASP A 45 -4.75 5.79 -13.96
CA ASP A 45 -5.76 5.54 -14.99
C ASP A 45 -5.10 5.47 -16.39
N PRO A 46 -5.76 4.77 -17.35
CA PRO A 46 -5.18 4.56 -18.68
C PRO A 46 -4.85 5.86 -19.43
N GLN A 47 -5.67 6.91 -19.26
CA GLN A 47 -5.42 8.18 -19.95
C GLN A 47 -4.16 8.85 -19.41
N SER A 48 -3.96 8.89 -18.09
CA SER A 48 -2.74 9.41 -17.48
C SER A 48 -1.51 8.61 -17.87
N PHE A 49 -1.63 7.29 -17.96
CA PHE A 49 -0.56 6.42 -18.45
C PHE A 49 -0.19 6.72 -19.91
N GLU A 50 -1.16 6.83 -20.82
CA GLU A 50 -0.94 7.10 -22.24
C GLU A 50 -0.33 8.49 -22.49
N MET A 51 -0.58 9.46 -21.62
CA MET A 51 0.02 10.81 -21.72
C MET A 51 1.52 10.83 -21.39
N GLY A 52 1.99 9.87 -20.60
CA GLY A 52 3.41 9.71 -20.26
C GLY A 52 3.60 8.67 -19.17
N HIS A 53 4.49 7.70 -19.41
CA HIS A 53 4.82 6.64 -18.46
C HIS A 53 6.30 6.27 -18.53
N ILE A 54 6.81 5.58 -17.53
CA ILE A 54 8.19 5.08 -17.49
C ILE A 54 8.36 4.02 -18.58
N GLU A 55 9.49 4.05 -19.30
CA GLU A 55 9.82 3.07 -20.36
C GLU A 55 9.60 1.63 -19.90
N GLY A 56 8.86 0.85 -20.69
CA GLY A 56 8.55 -0.56 -20.40
C GLY A 56 7.56 -0.79 -19.26
N ALA A 57 6.94 0.26 -18.71
CA ALA A 57 5.90 0.11 -17.68
C ALA A 57 4.65 -0.58 -18.24
N VAL A 58 3.97 -1.32 -17.35
CA VAL A 58 2.67 -1.95 -17.61
C VAL A 58 1.60 -1.21 -16.83
N ASN A 59 0.54 -0.78 -17.53
CA ASN A 59 -0.60 -0.17 -16.86
C ASN A 59 -1.49 -1.21 -16.21
N ALA A 60 -1.63 -1.11 -14.90
CA ALA A 60 -2.51 -1.92 -14.07
C ALA A 60 -3.28 -1.02 -13.10
N PRO A 61 -4.32 -0.31 -13.57
CA PRO A 61 -5.01 0.73 -12.82
C PRO A 61 -5.46 0.30 -11.44
N TYR A 62 -5.31 1.19 -10.44
CA TYR A 62 -5.58 0.88 -9.03
C TYR A 62 -6.95 0.25 -8.80
N GLY A 63 -7.96 0.63 -9.58
CA GLY A 63 -9.30 0.05 -9.50
C GLY A 63 -9.35 -1.47 -9.68
N GLN A 64 -8.39 -2.08 -10.38
CA GLN A 64 -8.30 -3.54 -10.58
C GLN A 64 -7.79 -4.29 -9.33
N TRP A 65 -7.21 -3.58 -8.37
CA TRP A 65 -6.67 -4.11 -7.12
C TRP A 65 -7.65 -3.99 -5.95
N LEU A 66 -8.86 -3.47 -6.21
CA LEU A 66 -9.88 -3.21 -5.21
C LEU A 66 -10.88 -4.36 -5.11
N GLY A 67 -11.43 -4.53 -3.92
CA GLY A 67 -12.54 -5.44 -3.66
C GLY A 67 -13.86 -4.97 -4.29
N PRO A 68 -14.96 -5.64 -3.98
CA PRO A 68 -16.26 -5.34 -4.57
C PRO A 68 -16.77 -3.95 -4.19
N ALA A 69 -17.61 -3.35 -5.04
CA ALA A 69 -18.11 -1.98 -4.90
C ALA A 69 -18.76 -1.66 -3.53
N GLY A 70 -19.32 -2.65 -2.84
CA GLY A 70 -19.91 -2.48 -1.50
C GLY A 70 -18.85 -2.35 -0.39
N ASN A 71 -17.65 -2.88 -0.60
CA ASN A 71 -16.48 -2.70 0.28
C ASN A 71 -15.19 -2.91 -0.51
N ILE A 72 -14.69 -1.84 -1.09
CA ILE A 72 -13.47 -1.86 -1.91
C ILE A 72 -12.20 -2.22 -1.11
N GLY A 73 -12.26 -2.18 0.22
CA GLY A 73 -11.15 -2.56 1.10
C GLY A 73 -10.93 -4.07 1.21
N ILE A 74 -11.95 -4.88 0.94
CA ILE A 74 -11.81 -6.35 0.96
C ILE A 74 -10.81 -6.78 -0.14
N VAL A 75 -10.00 -7.80 0.19
CA VAL A 75 -9.09 -8.39 -0.80
C VAL A 75 -9.89 -8.96 -1.96
N PRO A 76 -9.55 -8.63 -3.22
CA PRO A 76 -10.20 -9.22 -4.38
C PRO A 76 -10.08 -10.75 -4.43
N GLU A 77 -10.95 -11.38 -5.17
CA GLU A 77 -10.89 -12.83 -5.41
C GLU A 77 -9.54 -13.23 -6.03
N LEU A 78 -8.94 -14.31 -5.52
CA LEU A 78 -7.61 -14.77 -5.96
C LEU A 78 -7.53 -14.97 -7.49
N ALA A 79 -8.62 -15.45 -8.11
CA ALA A 79 -8.66 -15.61 -9.55
C ALA A 79 -8.54 -14.28 -10.33
N ALA A 80 -9.08 -13.19 -9.81
CA ALA A 80 -8.95 -11.86 -10.40
C ALA A 80 -7.50 -11.35 -10.26
N LEU A 81 -6.94 -11.47 -9.07
CA LEU A 81 -5.55 -11.09 -8.81
C LEU A 81 -4.57 -11.94 -9.63
N THR A 82 -4.85 -13.25 -9.81
CA THR A 82 -4.02 -14.14 -10.66
C THR A 82 -3.99 -13.64 -12.09
N ARG A 83 -5.16 -13.33 -12.69
CA ARG A 83 -5.20 -12.78 -14.06
C ARG A 83 -4.43 -11.47 -14.17
N LEU A 84 -4.56 -10.60 -13.17
CA LEU A 84 -3.90 -9.29 -13.15
C LEU A 84 -2.37 -9.43 -13.13
N VAL A 85 -1.82 -10.25 -12.22
CA VAL A 85 -0.36 -10.45 -12.16
C VAL A 85 0.18 -11.20 -13.38
N GLN A 86 -0.60 -12.13 -13.95
CA GLN A 86 -0.23 -12.82 -15.18
C GLN A 86 -0.20 -11.85 -16.37
N SER A 87 -1.22 -11.02 -16.55
CA SER A 87 -1.27 -10.03 -17.65
C SER A 87 -0.15 -8.99 -17.55
N ALA A 88 0.29 -8.67 -16.34
CA ALA A 88 1.44 -7.80 -16.10
C ALA A 88 2.80 -8.51 -16.30
N GLY A 89 2.81 -9.79 -16.67
CA GLY A 89 4.03 -10.57 -16.88
C GLY A 89 4.81 -10.88 -15.61
N LEU A 90 4.18 -10.79 -14.43
CA LEU A 90 4.87 -11.00 -13.15
C LEU A 90 5.13 -12.49 -12.89
N THR A 91 6.28 -12.77 -12.29
CA THR A 91 6.72 -14.08 -11.80
C THR A 91 7.21 -13.95 -10.35
N PRO A 92 7.44 -15.03 -9.62
CA PRO A 92 8.02 -14.95 -8.27
C PRO A 92 9.38 -14.24 -8.20
N SER A 93 10.15 -14.26 -9.29
CA SER A 93 11.48 -13.64 -9.38
C SER A 93 11.46 -12.22 -9.96
N THR A 94 10.31 -11.73 -10.39
CA THR A 94 10.19 -10.37 -10.94
C THR A 94 10.39 -9.33 -9.86
N HIS A 95 11.30 -8.38 -10.07
CA HIS A 95 11.38 -7.16 -9.27
C HIS A 95 10.27 -6.20 -9.73
N ALA A 96 9.18 -6.13 -8.99
CA ALA A 96 8.07 -5.24 -9.34
C ALA A 96 8.20 -3.89 -8.63
N VAL A 97 8.16 -2.80 -9.42
CA VAL A 97 8.19 -1.41 -8.91
C VAL A 97 6.83 -0.78 -9.14
N VAL A 98 6.12 -0.43 -8.06
CA VAL A 98 4.78 0.17 -8.16
C VAL A 98 4.90 1.68 -8.25
N VAL A 99 4.16 2.28 -9.21
CA VAL A 99 4.21 3.71 -9.52
C VAL A 99 2.80 4.29 -9.55
N SER A 100 2.61 5.46 -8.89
CA SER A 100 1.40 6.29 -8.96
C SER A 100 1.71 7.69 -9.49
N SER A 101 0.72 8.58 -9.49
CA SER A 101 0.90 9.98 -9.91
C SER A 101 1.91 10.73 -9.04
N GLY A 102 1.90 10.51 -7.72
CA GLY A 102 2.74 11.24 -6.77
C GLY A 102 2.21 12.63 -6.44
N VAL A 103 0.91 12.89 -6.62
CA VAL A 103 0.30 14.21 -6.37
C VAL A 103 0.20 14.50 -4.88
N ASP A 104 -0.15 13.50 -4.08
CA ASP A 104 -0.28 13.65 -2.63
C ASP A 104 0.07 12.35 -1.87
N ALA A 105 0.08 12.43 -0.55
CA ALA A 105 0.34 11.29 0.32
C ALA A 105 -0.70 10.14 0.15
N GLY A 106 -1.91 10.44 -0.33
CA GLY A 106 -2.92 9.44 -0.65
C GLY A 106 -2.48 8.55 -1.81
N ASP A 107 -1.90 9.09 -2.88
CA ASP A 107 -1.37 8.31 -4.01
C ASP A 107 -0.37 7.24 -3.55
N PHE A 108 0.47 7.57 -2.58
CA PHE A 108 1.37 6.59 -1.96
C PHE A 108 0.58 5.47 -1.26
N GLY A 109 -0.55 5.77 -0.64
CA GLY A 109 -1.41 4.74 -0.02
C GLY A 109 -1.92 3.71 -1.04
N ALA A 110 -2.20 4.12 -2.29
CA ALA A 110 -2.55 3.21 -3.37
C ALA A 110 -1.36 2.31 -3.75
N THR A 111 -0.16 2.87 -3.91
CA THR A 111 1.05 2.09 -4.21
C THR A 111 1.39 1.11 -3.09
N ALA A 112 1.30 1.55 -1.83
CA ALA A 112 1.54 0.69 -0.66
C ALA A 112 0.50 -0.45 -0.58
N ARG A 113 -0.77 -0.21 -0.95
CA ARG A 113 -1.79 -1.25 -1.02
C ARG A 113 -1.51 -2.28 -2.11
N VAL A 114 -1.07 -1.85 -3.29
CA VAL A 114 -0.67 -2.77 -4.37
C VAL A 114 0.59 -3.55 -3.98
N TYR A 115 1.60 -2.89 -3.42
CA TYR A 115 2.80 -3.53 -2.86
C TYR A 115 2.42 -4.62 -1.84
N TRP A 116 1.57 -4.30 -0.86
CA TRP A 116 1.08 -5.26 0.13
C TRP A 116 0.37 -6.45 -0.52
N THR A 117 -0.44 -6.20 -1.56
CA THR A 117 -1.14 -7.25 -2.30
C THR A 117 -0.16 -8.16 -3.04
N LEU A 118 0.81 -7.60 -3.76
CA LEU A 118 1.86 -8.36 -4.47
C LEU A 118 2.69 -9.21 -3.51
N LYS A 119 3.06 -8.64 -2.36
CA LYS A 119 3.75 -9.38 -1.30
C LYS A 119 2.90 -10.55 -0.78
N SER A 120 1.62 -10.31 -0.56
CA SER A 120 0.67 -11.37 -0.14
C SER A 120 0.46 -12.44 -1.22
N LEU A 121 0.71 -12.14 -2.48
CA LEU A 121 0.69 -13.09 -3.59
C LEU A 121 2.01 -13.85 -3.76
N GLY A 122 3.03 -13.55 -2.95
CA GLY A 122 4.30 -14.27 -2.90
C GLY A 122 5.45 -13.65 -3.68
N LEU A 123 5.33 -12.40 -4.14
CA LEU A 123 6.47 -11.66 -4.68
C LEU A 123 7.34 -11.14 -3.52
N THR A 124 8.65 -11.26 -3.64
CA THR A 124 9.63 -10.86 -2.62
C THR A 124 10.43 -9.62 -3.03
N GLU A 125 10.67 -9.45 -4.32
CA GLU A 125 11.42 -8.32 -4.88
C GLU A 125 10.44 -7.21 -5.25
N LEU A 126 10.19 -6.30 -4.31
CA LEU A 126 9.16 -5.25 -4.44
C LEU A 126 9.70 -3.89 -4.05
N SER A 127 9.34 -2.88 -4.83
CA SER A 127 9.67 -1.48 -4.53
C SER A 127 8.50 -0.56 -4.85
N ILE A 128 8.50 0.63 -4.26
CA ILE A 128 7.65 1.77 -4.63
C ILE A 128 8.57 2.86 -5.18
N LEU A 129 8.18 3.50 -6.29
CA LEU A 129 8.82 4.74 -6.73
C LEU A 129 8.37 5.87 -5.80
N ASN A 130 9.29 6.35 -4.98
CA ASN A 130 9.03 7.41 -4.02
C ASN A 130 8.76 8.74 -4.75
N GLY A 131 7.65 9.39 -4.43
CA GLY A 131 7.20 10.60 -5.13
C GLY A 131 6.50 10.36 -6.47
N GLY A 132 6.43 9.10 -6.95
CA GLY A 132 5.69 8.71 -8.15
C GLY A 132 6.15 9.41 -9.42
N MET A 133 5.24 9.55 -10.39
CA MET A 133 5.54 10.21 -11.67
C MET A 133 5.89 11.68 -11.52
N MET A 134 5.35 12.39 -10.51
CA MET A 134 5.73 13.79 -10.30
C MET A 134 7.23 13.96 -10.03
N ASP A 135 7.80 13.07 -9.23
CA ASP A 135 9.25 13.12 -8.96
C ASP A 135 10.04 12.64 -10.17
N TRP A 136 9.57 11.61 -10.88
CA TRP A 136 10.17 11.14 -12.13
C TRP A 136 10.31 12.26 -13.15
N ASP A 137 9.21 12.98 -13.41
CA ASP A 137 9.19 14.11 -14.36
C ASP A 137 10.02 15.29 -13.85
N SER A 138 10.00 15.58 -12.55
CA SER A 138 10.75 16.70 -11.96
C SER A 138 12.27 16.51 -12.00
N GLU A 139 12.75 15.26 -12.00
CA GLU A 139 14.17 14.92 -12.17
C GLU A 139 14.58 14.89 -13.64
N GLY A 140 13.64 15.12 -14.57
CA GLY A 140 13.90 15.18 -16.02
C GLY A 140 14.11 13.81 -16.65
N GLU A 141 13.61 12.76 -16.03
CA GLU A 141 13.69 11.40 -16.55
C GLU A 141 12.76 11.22 -17.76
N MET A 142 13.18 10.39 -18.71
CA MET A 142 12.42 10.18 -19.95
C MET A 142 11.16 9.36 -19.73
N THR A 143 10.11 9.73 -20.46
CA THR A 143 8.82 9.01 -20.52
C THR A 143 8.48 8.58 -21.93
N ASP A 144 7.86 7.41 -22.04
CA ASP A 144 7.19 6.96 -23.26
C ASP A 144 5.74 7.47 -23.28
N MET A 145 5.15 7.52 -24.46
CA MET A 145 3.75 7.92 -24.68
C MET A 145 2.98 6.78 -25.37
N GLY A 146 1.65 6.82 -25.23
CA GLY A 146 0.75 5.84 -25.85
C GLY A 146 0.45 4.63 -24.97
N PRO A 147 -0.03 3.52 -25.57
CA PRO A 147 -0.59 2.39 -24.80
C PRO A 147 0.48 1.52 -24.09
N GLY A 148 1.75 1.89 -24.18
CA GLY A 148 2.86 1.10 -23.65
C GLY A 148 3.22 -0.12 -24.49
N THR A 149 4.31 -0.78 -24.11
CA THR A 149 4.79 -1.99 -24.81
C THR A 149 4.07 -3.23 -24.27
N PRO A 150 3.40 -4.04 -25.11
CA PRO A 150 2.77 -5.27 -24.65
C PRO A 150 3.80 -6.24 -24.04
N VAL A 151 3.47 -6.82 -22.91
CA VAL A 151 4.28 -7.86 -22.27
C VAL A 151 3.62 -9.23 -22.43
N ALA A 152 4.45 -10.27 -22.56
CA ALA A 152 3.94 -11.64 -22.61
C ALA A 152 3.34 -12.01 -21.23
N PRO A 153 2.11 -12.54 -21.19
CA PRO A 153 1.53 -13.01 -19.93
C PRO A 153 2.38 -14.12 -19.30
N SER A 154 2.52 -14.07 -17.97
CA SER A 154 3.21 -15.12 -17.24
C SER A 154 2.28 -16.32 -16.95
N GLN A 155 2.88 -17.43 -16.50
CA GLN A 155 2.14 -18.59 -16.00
C GLN A 155 2.14 -18.64 -14.45
N PHE A 156 2.41 -17.51 -13.80
CA PHE A 156 2.47 -17.45 -12.35
C PHE A 156 1.10 -17.78 -11.73
N ALA A 157 1.09 -18.77 -10.86
CA ALA A 157 -0.09 -19.18 -10.08
C ALA A 157 0.13 -18.82 -8.60
N PRO A 158 -0.19 -17.58 -8.20
CA PRO A 158 0.04 -17.12 -6.85
C PRO A 158 -0.84 -17.86 -5.83
N ARG A 159 -0.35 -17.92 -4.59
CA ARG A 159 -1.15 -18.31 -3.43
C ARG A 159 -1.17 -17.11 -2.49
N PHE A 160 -2.37 -16.73 -2.06
CA PHE A 160 -2.48 -15.64 -1.10
C PHE A 160 -1.96 -16.09 0.27
N ASN A 161 -0.89 -15.43 0.73
CA ASN A 161 -0.35 -15.62 2.08
C ASN A 161 -1.07 -14.68 3.06
N PRO A 162 -1.81 -15.18 4.05
CA PRO A 162 -2.55 -14.35 5.00
C PRO A 162 -1.69 -13.76 6.11
N GLU A 163 -0.37 -13.97 6.10
CA GLU A 163 0.52 -13.53 7.18
C GLU A 163 0.37 -12.05 7.53
N TRP A 164 0.20 -11.20 6.50
CA TRP A 164 0.06 -9.76 6.67
C TRP A 164 -1.39 -9.27 6.71
N LEU A 165 -2.37 -10.18 6.61
CA LEU A 165 -3.79 -9.85 6.67
C LEU A 165 -4.34 -10.11 8.07
N ALA A 166 -5.08 -9.16 8.63
CA ALA A 166 -5.98 -9.38 9.75
C ALA A 166 -7.42 -9.39 9.26
N THR A 167 -8.16 -10.45 9.56
CA THR A 167 -9.58 -10.55 9.29
C THR A 167 -10.39 -9.83 10.38
N ARG A 168 -11.67 -9.53 10.12
CA ARG A 168 -12.57 -8.93 11.12
C ARG A 168 -12.64 -9.76 12.41
N ASP A 169 -12.72 -11.08 12.28
CA ASP A 169 -12.83 -11.96 13.46
C ASP A 169 -11.53 -12.00 14.26
N GLU A 170 -10.38 -11.96 13.61
CA GLU A 170 -9.10 -11.83 14.30
C GLU A 170 -8.94 -10.47 14.98
N VAL A 171 -9.46 -9.38 14.40
CA VAL A 171 -9.50 -8.07 15.07
C VAL A 171 -10.40 -8.12 16.31
N LYS A 172 -11.60 -8.71 16.21
CA LYS A 172 -12.49 -8.92 17.36
C LYS A 172 -11.80 -9.73 18.47
N GLU A 173 -11.13 -10.80 18.10
CA GLU A 173 -10.41 -11.65 19.06
C GLU A 173 -9.22 -10.92 19.69
N SER A 174 -8.48 -10.13 18.89
CA SER A 174 -7.39 -9.28 19.41
C SER A 174 -7.88 -8.25 20.42
N LEU A 175 -9.05 -7.65 20.17
CA LEU A 175 -9.68 -6.73 21.14
C LEU A 175 -10.07 -7.45 22.42
N ARG A 176 -10.72 -8.60 22.31
CA ARG A 176 -11.15 -9.40 23.48
C ARG A 176 -9.96 -9.83 24.35
N LYS A 177 -8.83 -10.22 23.72
CA LYS A 177 -7.60 -10.66 24.40
C LYS A 177 -6.62 -9.54 24.73
N ASN A 178 -6.86 -8.34 24.23
CA ASN A 178 -5.89 -7.24 24.28
C ASN A 178 -4.49 -7.64 23.76
N SER A 179 -4.46 -8.45 22.70
CA SER A 179 -3.25 -9.10 22.18
C SER A 179 -2.51 -8.33 21.07
N ALA A 180 -3.15 -7.32 20.48
CA ALA A 180 -2.53 -6.44 19.50
C ALA A 180 -2.98 -4.99 19.73
N LEU A 181 -2.16 -4.05 19.27
CA LEU A 181 -2.51 -2.64 19.18
C LEU A 181 -3.19 -2.39 17.84
N LEU A 182 -4.40 -1.83 17.86
CA LEU A 182 -5.06 -1.33 16.67
C LEU A 182 -4.57 0.09 16.38
N VAL A 183 -4.08 0.32 15.15
CA VAL A 183 -3.56 1.61 14.70
C VAL A 183 -4.47 2.17 13.61
N ASP A 184 -5.11 3.30 13.89
CA ASP A 184 -5.97 4.01 12.96
C ASP A 184 -5.15 5.02 12.16
N ALA A 185 -4.94 4.74 10.87
CA ALA A 185 -4.18 5.56 9.95
C ALA A 185 -4.90 6.81 9.47
N ARG A 186 -6.15 7.04 9.89
CA ARG A 186 -6.99 8.12 9.38
C ARG A 186 -6.68 9.46 10.02
N PRO A 187 -6.89 10.57 9.28
CA PRO A 187 -6.89 11.91 9.84
C PRO A 187 -7.93 12.10 10.97
N ASP A 188 -7.69 13.10 11.81
CA ASP A 188 -8.52 13.46 12.98
C ASP A 188 -10.02 13.49 12.71
N VAL A 189 -10.43 13.98 11.54
CA VAL A 189 -11.86 14.12 11.21
C VAL A 189 -12.60 12.77 11.18
N PHE A 190 -11.90 11.69 10.83
CA PHE A 190 -12.45 10.33 10.85
C PHE A 190 -12.27 9.67 12.22
N TYR A 191 -11.07 9.77 12.79
CA TYR A 191 -10.75 9.18 14.09
C TYR A 191 -11.68 9.71 15.19
N LEU A 192 -11.90 11.03 15.23
CA LEU A 192 -12.76 11.70 16.20
C LEU A 192 -14.27 11.63 15.86
N GLY A 193 -14.66 10.84 14.84
CA GLY A 193 -16.06 10.66 14.47
C GLY A 193 -16.77 11.89 13.87
N LYS A 194 -16.02 12.93 13.49
CA LYS A 194 -16.59 14.15 12.88
C LYS A 194 -17.01 13.92 11.42
N PHE A 195 -16.43 12.91 10.79
CA PHE A 195 -16.72 12.50 9.43
C PHE A 195 -16.71 10.98 9.33
N ARG A 196 -17.48 10.40 8.39
CA ARG A 196 -17.44 8.96 8.08
C ARG A 196 -17.26 8.76 6.58
N ALA A 197 -16.58 7.69 6.20
CA ALA A 197 -16.52 7.28 4.80
C ALA A 197 -17.93 6.97 4.26
N PRO A 198 -18.23 7.25 2.98
CA PRO A 198 -19.57 7.04 2.42
C PRO A 198 -20.13 5.62 2.59
N MET A 199 -19.27 4.61 2.55
CA MET A 199 -19.66 3.20 2.70
C MET A 199 -19.70 2.73 4.17
N ALA A 200 -19.16 3.50 5.12
CA ALA A 200 -19.23 3.16 6.54
C ALA A 200 -20.62 3.49 7.10
N LEU A 201 -21.17 2.61 7.94
CA LEU A 201 -22.50 2.83 8.53
C LEU A 201 -22.45 3.69 9.79
N VAL A 202 -21.30 3.73 10.48
CA VAL A 202 -21.10 4.45 11.74
C VAL A 202 -19.80 5.25 11.65
N ALA A 203 -19.79 6.46 12.24
CA ALA A 203 -18.59 7.27 12.43
C ALA A 203 -17.84 6.86 13.71
N GLY A 204 -16.58 7.30 13.83
CA GLY A 204 -15.71 6.98 14.97
C GLY A 204 -14.62 6.01 14.58
N THR A 205 -13.98 5.40 15.59
CA THR A 205 -12.84 4.47 15.42
C THR A 205 -13.14 3.12 16.08
N LEU A 206 -12.34 2.09 15.75
CA LEU A 206 -12.43 0.80 16.41
C LEU A 206 -12.06 0.92 17.90
N PRO A 207 -12.68 0.11 18.78
CA PRO A 207 -12.48 0.25 20.23
C PRO A 207 -11.02 0.17 20.64
N GLY A 208 -10.57 1.12 21.46
CA GLY A 208 -9.21 1.16 21.99
C GLY A 208 -8.12 1.48 20.98
N ALA A 209 -8.48 1.73 19.73
CA ALA A 209 -7.51 2.07 18.68
C ALA A 209 -6.73 3.36 19.00
N LYS A 210 -5.48 3.39 18.59
CA LYS A 210 -4.61 4.56 18.69
C LYS A 210 -4.39 5.15 17.32
N GLN A 211 -4.52 6.46 17.22
CA GLN A 211 -4.33 7.15 15.95
C GLN A 211 -2.85 7.31 15.63
N LEU A 212 -2.50 7.02 14.39
CA LEU A 212 -1.24 7.43 13.75
C LEU A 212 -1.59 7.88 12.34
N ASP A 213 -1.87 9.15 12.18
CA ASP A 213 -2.26 9.72 10.87
C ASP A 213 -1.18 9.44 9.83
N PHE A 214 -1.57 8.77 8.74
CA PHE A 214 -0.66 8.34 7.67
C PHE A 214 0.18 9.48 7.09
N ASN A 215 -0.28 10.73 7.18
CA ASN A 215 0.48 11.90 6.72
C ASN A 215 1.80 12.11 7.47
N GLN A 216 1.96 11.53 8.67
CA GLN A 216 3.19 11.70 9.45
C GLN A 216 4.42 11.03 8.84
N TRP A 217 4.22 10.11 7.90
CA TRP A 217 5.29 9.40 7.21
C TRP A 217 5.92 10.16 6.04
N PHE A 218 5.38 11.32 5.68
CA PHE A 218 5.80 12.06 4.49
C PHE A 218 6.60 13.31 4.81
N VAL A 219 7.35 13.76 3.81
CA VAL A 219 7.87 15.12 3.80
C VAL A 219 6.68 16.06 3.68
N PRO A 220 6.49 17.02 4.59
CA PRO A 220 5.29 17.86 4.62
C PRO A 220 4.98 18.51 3.28
N GLY A 221 3.72 18.39 2.84
CA GLY A 221 3.23 18.98 1.59
C GLY A 221 3.64 18.23 0.31
N THR A 222 4.17 17.02 0.42
CA THR A 222 4.60 16.21 -0.73
C THR A 222 4.04 14.80 -0.67
N ALA A 223 4.16 14.05 -1.78
CA ALA A 223 3.93 12.60 -1.83
C ALA A 223 5.19 11.79 -1.51
N ARG A 224 6.30 12.43 -1.16
CA ARG A 224 7.56 11.75 -0.83
C ARG A 224 7.49 11.16 0.57
N PHE A 225 7.58 9.86 0.66
CA PHE A 225 7.79 9.17 1.92
C PHE A 225 9.13 9.61 2.53
N ALA A 226 9.13 9.89 3.84
CA ALA A 226 10.30 10.37 4.54
C ALA A 226 11.43 9.32 4.56
N ASP A 227 12.63 9.77 4.82
CA ASP A 227 13.79 8.88 5.00
C ASP A 227 13.63 7.95 6.21
N VAL A 228 14.48 6.93 6.28
CA VAL A 228 14.44 5.91 7.31
C VAL A 228 14.61 6.50 8.72
N GLU A 229 15.42 7.54 8.87
CA GLU A 229 15.67 8.15 10.17
C GLU A 229 14.43 8.90 10.69
N LYS A 230 13.80 9.70 9.84
CA LYS A 230 12.53 10.36 10.17
C LYS A 230 11.42 9.36 10.45
N THR A 231 11.32 8.31 9.64
CA THR A 231 10.37 7.21 9.85
C THR A 231 10.59 6.54 11.21
N ARG A 232 11.84 6.29 11.59
CA ARG A 232 12.21 5.72 12.90
C ARG A 232 11.81 6.66 14.05
N GLN A 233 12.03 7.96 13.90
CA GLN A 233 11.63 8.94 14.93
C GLN A 233 10.12 8.93 15.17
N VAL A 234 9.30 8.99 14.12
CA VAL A 234 7.84 8.93 14.21
C VAL A 234 7.40 7.64 14.89
N ALA A 235 7.91 6.49 14.42
CA ALA A 235 7.55 5.19 15.00
C ALA A 235 7.97 5.06 16.47
N THR A 236 9.17 5.50 16.83
CA THR A 236 9.67 5.44 18.20
C THR A 236 8.82 6.29 19.14
N GLN A 237 8.48 7.51 18.73
CA GLN A 237 7.60 8.39 19.49
C GLN A 237 6.22 7.75 19.68
N PHE A 238 5.62 7.22 18.62
CA PHE A 238 4.34 6.53 18.69
C PHE A 238 4.41 5.29 19.60
N GLN A 239 5.42 4.44 19.44
CA GLN A 239 5.56 3.22 20.22
C GLN A 239 5.78 3.51 21.71
N SER A 240 6.63 4.48 22.06
CA SER A 240 6.91 4.82 23.45
C SER A 240 5.68 5.33 24.21
N THR A 241 4.76 6.01 23.52
CA THR A 241 3.56 6.59 24.13
C THR A 241 2.34 5.72 24.02
N GLN A 242 2.12 5.05 22.89
CA GLN A 242 0.89 4.31 22.59
C GLN A 242 1.06 2.79 22.63
N ASN A 243 2.29 2.28 22.52
CA ASN A 243 2.60 0.84 22.54
C ASN A 243 3.81 0.49 23.43
N PRO A 244 3.87 0.96 24.70
CA PRO A 244 5.03 0.74 25.56
C PRO A 244 5.29 -0.74 25.86
N GLN A 245 4.29 -1.61 25.67
CA GLN A 245 4.40 -3.05 25.85
C GLN A 245 4.91 -3.78 24.60
N GLY A 246 5.13 -3.06 23.47
CA GLY A 246 5.61 -3.66 22.23
C GLY A 246 4.66 -4.68 21.59
N LYS A 247 3.33 -4.54 21.78
CA LYS A 247 2.35 -5.46 21.20
C LYS A 247 2.47 -5.52 19.66
N PRO A 248 2.08 -6.65 19.04
CA PRO A 248 1.82 -6.72 17.61
C PRO A 248 0.89 -5.59 17.16
N ILE A 249 1.06 -5.14 15.93
CA ILE A 249 0.29 -4.02 15.36
C ILE A 249 -0.69 -4.55 14.31
N ILE A 250 -1.93 -4.03 14.35
CA ILE A 250 -2.90 -4.18 13.28
C ILE A 250 -3.28 -2.78 12.80
N THR A 251 -2.88 -2.43 11.57
CA THR A 251 -3.22 -1.15 10.96
C THR A 251 -4.58 -1.23 10.27
N PHE A 252 -5.37 -0.16 10.32
CA PHE A 252 -6.63 -0.02 9.60
C PHE A 252 -6.91 1.45 9.24
N CYS A 253 -7.82 1.67 8.30
CA CYS A 253 -8.31 3.02 7.97
C CYS A 253 -9.81 2.98 7.62
N ASN A 254 -10.23 3.51 6.47
CA ASN A 254 -11.59 3.33 5.96
C ASN A 254 -11.72 2.04 5.12
N THR A 255 -10.79 1.78 4.19
CA THR A 255 -10.85 0.72 3.17
C THR A 255 -9.47 0.12 2.86
N GLY A 256 -8.52 0.15 3.79
CA GLY A 256 -7.18 -0.43 3.60
C GLY A 256 -6.22 0.39 2.73
N TYR A 257 -6.53 1.64 2.44
CA TYR A 257 -5.77 2.56 1.60
C TYR A 257 -4.65 3.24 2.41
N TRP A 258 -4.99 4.11 3.35
CA TRP A 258 -4.01 4.79 4.21
C TRP A 258 -3.32 3.85 5.18
N SER A 259 -4.01 2.81 5.64
CA SER A 259 -3.41 1.82 6.55
C SER A 259 -2.33 0.97 5.89
N ALA A 260 -2.32 0.87 4.57
CA ALA A 260 -1.22 0.25 3.85
C ALA A 260 0.07 1.08 3.97
N THR A 261 -0.03 2.41 4.08
CA THR A 261 1.11 3.28 4.35
C THR A 261 1.70 3.01 5.74
N ASP A 262 0.86 2.93 6.79
CA ASP A 262 1.32 2.60 8.14
C ASP A 262 1.94 1.20 8.19
N TRP A 263 1.29 0.22 7.53
CA TRP A 263 1.83 -1.12 7.42
C TRP A 263 3.20 -1.11 6.73
N PHE A 264 3.34 -0.39 5.63
CA PHE A 264 4.59 -0.27 4.88
C PHE A 264 5.70 0.36 5.73
N ALA A 265 5.38 1.43 6.47
CA ALA A 265 6.32 2.07 7.38
C ALA A 265 6.86 1.09 8.43
N PHE A 266 5.97 0.40 9.13
CA PHE A 266 6.38 -0.51 10.19
C PHE A 266 7.01 -1.80 9.65
N SER A 267 6.42 -2.42 8.63
CA SER A 267 6.86 -3.71 8.09
C SER A 267 8.09 -3.59 7.20
N GLU A 268 8.06 -2.70 6.20
CA GLU A 268 9.07 -2.68 5.15
C GLU A 268 10.23 -1.73 5.47
N ILE A 269 9.94 -0.55 6.01
CA ILE A 269 11.00 0.43 6.31
C ILE A 269 11.67 0.12 7.65
N LEU A 270 10.91 -0.26 8.66
CA LEU A 270 11.43 -0.52 10.01
C LEU A 270 11.68 -2.00 10.28
N GLY A 271 11.27 -2.88 9.38
CA GLY A 271 11.55 -4.32 9.43
C GLY A 271 10.77 -5.10 10.50
N ARG A 272 9.69 -4.54 11.07
CA ARG A 272 8.85 -5.25 12.02
C ARG A 272 8.12 -6.42 11.36
N LYS A 273 8.15 -7.60 11.99
CA LYS A 273 7.51 -8.83 11.45
C LYS A 273 6.11 -9.08 12.01
N ASP A 274 5.72 -8.37 13.07
CA ASP A 274 4.46 -8.54 13.79
C ASP A 274 3.44 -7.44 13.44
N VAL A 275 3.43 -7.01 12.18
CA VAL A 275 2.51 -5.99 11.65
C VAL A 275 1.58 -6.61 10.63
N ARG A 276 0.29 -6.47 10.86
CA ARG A 276 -0.77 -6.94 9.95
C ARG A 276 -1.68 -5.79 9.57
N MET A 277 -2.34 -5.90 8.44
CA MET A 277 -3.30 -4.91 7.98
C MET A 277 -4.72 -5.49 7.97
N TYR A 278 -5.64 -4.82 8.64
CA TYR A 278 -7.08 -5.08 8.50
C TYR A 278 -7.58 -4.36 7.24
N ALA A 279 -7.47 -5.04 6.11
CA ALA A 279 -7.74 -4.45 4.80
C ALA A 279 -9.19 -3.95 4.63
N GLY A 280 -10.18 -4.69 5.14
CA GLY A 280 -11.60 -4.28 5.11
C GLY A 280 -11.90 -3.03 5.96
N SER A 281 -11.11 -2.80 7.00
CA SER A 281 -11.08 -1.56 7.79
C SER A 281 -12.44 -1.15 8.39
N ALA A 282 -12.64 0.16 8.65
CA ALA A 282 -13.85 0.70 9.28
C ALA A 282 -15.13 0.42 8.46
N VAL A 283 -15.04 0.38 7.13
CA VAL A 283 -16.18 0.03 6.28
C VAL A 283 -16.62 -1.40 6.55
N ASP A 284 -15.71 -2.36 6.52
CA ASP A 284 -16.01 -3.76 6.81
C ASP A 284 -16.50 -3.94 8.26
N TRP A 285 -15.87 -3.25 9.21
CA TRP A 285 -16.23 -3.30 10.62
C TRP A 285 -17.67 -2.87 10.84
N THR A 286 -18.07 -1.74 10.28
CA THR A 286 -19.40 -1.15 10.49
C THR A 286 -20.50 -1.84 9.70
N GLN A 287 -20.18 -2.55 8.61
CA GLN A 287 -21.14 -3.33 7.79
C GLN A 287 -21.41 -4.73 8.34
N SER A 288 -20.83 -5.10 9.49
CA SER A 288 -21.16 -6.36 10.16
C SER A 288 -22.67 -6.46 10.46
N LYS A 289 -23.24 -7.67 10.40
CA LYS A 289 -24.67 -7.93 10.75
C LYS A 289 -24.98 -7.46 12.18
N GLU A 290 -24.03 -7.64 13.07
CA GLU A 290 -24.05 -7.10 14.43
C GLU A 290 -22.87 -6.13 14.53
N PRO A 291 -23.08 -4.83 14.27
CA PRO A 291 -22.00 -3.86 14.28
C PRO A 291 -21.31 -3.85 15.65
N PRO A 292 -20.00 -4.16 15.71
CA PRO A 292 -19.29 -4.07 16.97
C PRO A 292 -19.26 -2.61 17.45
N PRO A 293 -19.00 -2.35 18.74
CA PRO A 293 -18.92 -1.00 19.26
C PRO A 293 -17.83 -0.20 18.50
N MET A 294 -17.99 1.12 18.51
CA MET A 294 -17.02 2.08 18.03
C MET A 294 -16.75 3.09 19.12
N ASP A 295 -15.50 3.55 19.23
CA ASP A 295 -15.13 4.69 20.04
C ASP A 295 -15.30 6.00 19.24
N ASN A 296 -15.34 7.13 19.93
CA ASN A 296 -15.49 8.46 19.33
C ASN A 296 -16.73 8.60 18.43
N GLN A 297 -17.81 7.90 18.78
CA GLN A 297 -19.08 8.07 18.06
C GLN A 297 -19.68 9.44 18.37
N PRO A 298 -20.18 10.16 17.36
CA PRO A 298 -20.93 11.37 17.58
C PRO A 298 -22.23 11.05 18.33
N SER A 299 -22.74 12.02 19.08
CA SER A 299 -24.06 11.93 19.68
C SER A 299 -25.16 11.75 18.61
N ARG A 300 -26.33 11.25 19.01
CA ARG A 300 -27.47 11.09 18.09
C ARG A 300 -27.83 12.40 17.40
N ALA A 301 -27.77 13.53 18.11
CA ALA A 301 -28.07 14.85 17.54
C ALA A 301 -27.05 15.26 16.48
N GLU A 302 -25.75 15.05 16.73
CA GLU A 302 -24.67 15.32 15.76
C GLU A 302 -24.77 14.41 14.54
N SER A 303 -25.09 13.11 14.73
CA SER A 303 -25.30 12.17 13.62
C SER A 303 -26.46 12.60 12.73
N LEU A 304 -27.60 13.00 13.29
CA LEU A 304 -28.74 13.50 12.56
C LEU A 304 -28.43 14.79 11.81
N ALA A 305 -27.72 15.72 12.44
CA ALA A 305 -27.28 16.97 11.81
C ALA A 305 -26.31 16.69 10.65
N TYR A 306 -25.40 15.73 10.80
CA TYR A 306 -24.51 15.28 9.74
C TYR A 306 -25.29 14.71 8.55
N ASP A 307 -26.20 13.77 8.79
CA ASP A 307 -26.99 13.10 7.75
C ASP A 307 -27.89 14.11 7.00
N ALA A 308 -28.52 15.05 7.73
CA ALA A 308 -29.30 16.12 7.12
C ALA A 308 -28.44 17.02 6.22
N ARG A 309 -27.22 17.39 6.64
CA ARG A 309 -26.27 18.17 5.83
C ARG A 309 -25.83 17.42 4.58
N GLN A 310 -25.52 16.12 4.69
CA GLN A 310 -25.16 15.27 3.56
C GLN A 310 -26.32 15.14 2.57
N TRP A 311 -27.55 14.95 3.07
CA TRP A 311 -28.74 14.90 2.24
C TRP A 311 -28.95 16.21 1.47
N TRP A 312 -28.84 17.35 2.17
CA TRP A 312 -28.94 18.68 1.55
C TRP A 312 -27.91 18.89 0.44
N ASN A 313 -26.64 18.58 0.72
CA ASN A 313 -25.57 18.74 -0.26
C ASN A 313 -25.74 17.87 -1.51
N ARG A 314 -26.30 16.66 -1.36
CA ARG A 314 -26.59 15.77 -2.51
C ARG A 314 -27.79 16.25 -3.35
N LYS A 315 -28.69 16.98 -2.76
CA LYS A 315 -29.94 17.41 -3.42
C LYS A 315 -29.84 18.78 -4.09
N PHE A 316 -28.95 19.63 -3.59
CA PHE A 316 -28.90 21.03 -3.97
C PHE A 316 -27.49 21.52 -4.41
N LYS A 317 -26.56 20.64 -4.56
CA LYS A 317 -25.26 20.84 -5.22
C LYS A 317 -25.07 19.78 -6.31
#